data_051f3f351e169d047fdc7edb4873c3d3
#
_entry.id   051f3f351e169d047fdc7edb4873c3d3
#
_cell.length_a   1.000
_cell.length_b   1.000
_cell.length_c   1.000
_cell.angle_alpha   90.00
_cell.angle_beta   90.00
_cell.angle_gamma   90.00
#
_symmetry.space_group_name_H-M   'P 1'
#
loop_
_entity.id
_entity.type
_entity.pdbx_description
1 polymer ?
#
loop_
_entity_poly.entity_id
_entity_poly.type
_entity_poly.pdbx_seq_one_letter_code
_entity_poly.pdbx_strand_id
1 'polypeptide(L)'
;CFIDDRYYVTWRNGYKGQPTIGVAWTTDFKTFHQVENAFLPFNRNGVLFPRKINGKFAMLSRPSDNGHTPFGDIYYSESPDLEFWGHHRHVMSPAPFEVSAWQCLKIGAGPIPIETSEGWLLFYHGVLRSCNGYVYAFGSALLDLDEPWKVKFRSGPYLISPREPYECMGDVPNVCFPCAALHDPATGRVAVYYGCADTVTGLAFGYIPEIIEFTKRTSII
;
A
#
# COMPACT_ATOMS: atom_id res chain seq x y z
N CYS A 1 -9.34 6.79 -5.64
CA CYS A 1 -10.56 5.99 -5.48
C CYS A 1 -11.81 6.82 -5.70
N PHE A 2 -12.94 6.17 -5.97
CA PHE A 2 -14.24 6.82 -6.15
C PHE A 2 -15.12 6.56 -4.92
N ILE A 3 -15.56 7.62 -4.24
CA ILE A 3 -16.41 7.56 -3.04
C ILE A 3 -17.38 8.75 -3.08
N ASP A 4 -18.67 8.51 -2.86
CA ASP A 4 -19.71 9.56 -2.77
C ASP A 4 -19.64 10.58 -3.94
N ASP A 5 -19.64 10.06 -5.17
CA ASP A 5 -19.62 10.83 -6.43
C ASP A 5 -18.37 11.72 -6.65
N ARG A 6 -17.27 11.40 -5.97
CA ARG A 6 -15.98 12.08 -6.16
C ARG A 6 -14.84 11.09 -6.32
N TYR A 7 -13.86 11.47 -7.14
CA TYR A 7 -12.58 10.79 -7.22
C TYR A 7 -11.62 11.40 -6.21
N TYR A 8 -11.05 10.59 -5.35
CA TYR A 8 -10.02 11.00 -4.39
C TYR A 8 -8.65 10.54 -4.85
N VAL A 9 -7.68 11.43 -4.71
CA VAL A 9 -6.28 11.19 -5.06
C VAL A 9 -5.44 11.41 -3.81
N THR A 10 -4.58 10.46 -3.50
CA THR A 10 -3.57 10.59 -2.46
C THR A 10 -2.18 10.54 -3.07
N TRP A 11 -1.26 11.31 -2.54
CA TRP A 11 0.13 11.30 -3.00
C TRP A 11 1.11 11.58 -1.85
N ARG A 12 2.37 11.19 -2.08
CA ARG A 12 3.44 11.64 -1.20
C ARG A 12 3.66 13.13 -1.41
N ASN A 13 3.34 13.92 -0.41
CA ASN A 13 3.57 15.36 -0.42
C ASN A 13 4.87 15.70 0.30
N GLY A 14 5.49 16.83 -0.09
CA GLY A 14 6.65 17.40 0.59
C GLY A 14 6.26 18.62 1.41
N TYR A 15 6.39 18.56 2.72
CA TYR A 15 6.19 19.72 3.57
C TYR A 15 7.52 20.10 4.23
N LYS A 16 8.08 21.25 3.86
CA LYS A 16 9.40 21.71 4.30
C LYS A 16 10.49 20.64 4.12
N GLY A 17 10.47 19.96 2.97
CA GLY A 17 11.40 18.87 2.67
C GLY A 17 11.10 17.52 3.32
N GLN A 18 10.08 17.43 4.16
CA GLN A 18 9.72 16.22 4.87
C GLN A 18 8.48 15.54 4.25
N PRO A 19 8.40 14.19 4.24
CA PRO A 19 7.29 13.50 3.62
C PRO A 19 6.03 13.58 4.48
N THR A 20 4.92 13.89 3.82
CA THR A 20 3.57 13.79 4.37
C THR A 20 2.63 13.26 3.29
N ILE A 21 1.35 13.12 3.60
CA ILE A 21 0.33 12.60 2.70
C ILE A 21 -0.57 13.76 2.28
N GLY A 22 -0.57 14.05 0.99
CA GLY A 22 -1.53 14.97 0.39
C GLY A 22 -2.81 14.23 -0.01
N VAL A 23 -3.93 14.94 0.04
CA VAL A 23 -5.26 14.49 -0.39
C VAL A 23 -5.89 15.54 -1.27
N ALA A 24 -6.51 15.14 -2.35
CA ALA A 24 -7.34 15.97 -3.20
C ALA A 24 -8.55 15.19 -3.71
N TRP A 25 -9.57 15.90 -4.17
CA TRP A 25 -10.69 15.31 -4.88
C TRP A 25 -10.98 16.03 -6.18
N THR A 26 -11.62 15.33 -7.09
CA THR A 26 -12.08 15.87 -8.38
C THR A 26 -13.33 15.13 -8.84
N THR A 27 -14.13 15.77 -9.71
CA THR A 27 -15.27 15.14 -10.38
C THR A 27 -15.06 15.02 -11.89
N ASP A 28 -14.05 15.69 -12.44
CA ASP A 28 -13.87 15.85 -13.90
C ASP A 28 -12.42 15.57 -14.36
N PHE A 29 -11.48 15.31 -13.45
CA PHE A 29 -10.04 15.17 -13.70
C PHE A 29 -9.39 16.41 -14.37
N LYS A 30 -10.05 17.57 -14.32
CA LYS A 30 -9.54 18.84 -14.80
C LYS A 30 -9.33 19.81 -13.66
N THR A 31 -10.31 19.88 -12.75
CA THR A 31 -10.25 20.70 -11.55
C THR A 31 -10.01 19.82 -10.33
N PHE A 32 -8.95 20.10 -9.59
CA PHE A 32 -8.62 19.39 -8.36
C PHE A 32 -8.76 20.31 -7.16
N HIS A 33 -9.47 19.81 -6.14
CA HIS A 33 -9.65 20.50 -4.86
C HIS A 33 -8.75 19.83 -3.83
N GLN A 34 -7.65 20.49 -3.50
CA GLN A 34 -6.73 20.02 -2.50
C GLN A 34 -7.32 20.21 -1.10
N VAL A 35 -7.25 19.17 -0.30
CA VAL A 35 -7.55 19.21 1.14
C VAL A 35 -6.25 19.44 1.90
N GLU A 36 -6.31 19.78 3.17
CA GLU A 36 -5.13 19.86 4.02
C GLU A 36 -4.41 18.49 4.07
N ASN A 37 -3.12 18.52 4.40
CA ASN A 37 -2.36 17.29 4.54
C ASN A 37 -3.00 16.40 5.61
N ALA A 38 -3.25 15.13 5.25
CA ALA A 38 -3.90 14.19 6.14
C ALA A 38 -3.12 13.94 7.45
N PHE A 39 -1.79 14.04 7.37
CA PHE A 39 -0.91 13.75 8.51
C PHE A 39 0.25 14.75 8.58
N LEU A 40 0.77 14.93 9.77
CA LEU A 40 2.05 15.62 9.97
C LEU A 40 3.22 14.77 9.43
N PRO A 41 4.35 15.40 9.08
CA PRO A 41 5.58 14.67 8.83
C PRO A 41 6.02 13.92 10.11
N PHE A 42 6.57 12.72 10.01
CA PHE A 42 6.91 12.00 8.80
C PHE A 42 5.85 10.91 8.54
N ASN A 43 5.13 10.99 7.43
CA ASN A 43 4.19 9.92 7.06
C ASN A 43 4.22 9.68 5.55
N ARG A 44 3.93 8.45 5.12
CA ARG A 44 4.02 8.00 3.72
C ARG A 44 2.97 6.95 3.39
N ASN A 45 2.87 6.59 2.12
CA ASN A 45 2.05 5.49 1.62
C ASN A 45 0.59 5.61 2.07
N GLY A 46 0.03 6.81 1.93
CA GLY A 46 -1.38 7.07 2.22
C GLY A 46 -2.26 6.42 1.16
N VAL A 47 -3.07 5.44 1.56
CA VAL A 47 -3.97 4.69 0.69
C VAL A 47 -5.37 4.70 1.27
N LEU A 48 -6.30 5.38 0.61
CA LEU A 48 -7.71 5.39 0.99
C LEU A 48 -8.36 4.04 0.67
N PHE A 49 -9.28 3.61 1.51
CA PHE A 49 -10.21 2.54 1.17
C PHE A 49 -11.26 3.07 0.16
N PRO A 50 -11.72 2.23 -0.77
CA PRO A 50 -12.62 2.67 -1.85
C PRO A 50 -14.07 2.90 -1.41
N ARG A 51 -14.36 2.75 -0.14
CA ARG A 51 -15.62 3.14 0.53
C ARG A 51 -15.40 3.52 1.97
N LYS A 52 -16.38 4.17 2.56
CA LYS A 52 -16.41 4.40 4.00
C LYS A 52 -16.55 3.08 4.77
N ILE A 53 -15.83 2.97 5.87
CA ILE A 53 -15.90 1.87 6.83
C ILE A 53 -16.54 2.40 8.10
N ASN A 54 -17.63 1.80 8.51
CA ASN A 54 -18.43 2.27 9.65
C ASN A 54 -18.80 3.78 9.55
N GLY A 55 -19.11 4.23 8.31
CA GLY A 55 -19.53 5.60 8.03
C GLY A 55 -18.40 6.63 7.96
N LYS A 56 -17.13 6.22 8.07
CA LYS A 56 -15.97 7.11 8.04
C LYS A 56 -15.03 6.79 6.87
N PHE A 57 -14.33 7.79 6.38
CA PHE A 57 -13.18 7.57 5.50
C PHE A 57 -12.10 6.82 6.28
N ALA A 58 -11.44 5.92 5.60
CA ALA A 58 -10.38 5.10 6.17
C ALA A 58 -9.13 5.15 5.29
N MET A 59 -7.96 5.19 5.91
CA MET A 59 -6.67 5.27 5.22
C MET A 59 -5.65 4.37 5.89
N LEU A 60 -4.89 3.64 5.07
CA LEU A 60 -3.64 3.04 5.49
C LEU A 60 -2.51 4.05 5.28
N SER A 61 -1.57 4.08 6.21
CA SER A 61 -0.39 4.93 6.11
C SER A 61 0.81 4.27 6.78
N ARG A 62 1.99 4.81 6.51
CA ARG A 62 3.22 4.39 7.16
C ARG A 62 3.89 5.59 7.80
N PRO A 63 3.69 5.82 9.11
CA PRO A 63 4.54 6.72 9.86
C PRO A 63 6.00 6.28 9.71
N SER A 64 6.91 7.21 9.55
CA SER A 64 8.33 6.92 9.35
C SER A 64 9.17 8.03 9.95
N ASP A 65 10.32 7.70 10.48
CA ASP A 65 11.27 8.68 10.96
C ASP A 65 12.44 8.91 10.00
N ASN A 66 13.37 9.74 10.41
CA ASN A 66 14.53 10.14 9.62
C ASN A 66 15.82 9.46 10.07
N GLY A 67 15.76 8.37 10.85
CA GLY A 67 16.95 7.56 10.92
C GLY A 67 17.47 7.00 12.22
N HIS A 68 16.99 7.34 13.40
CA HIS A 68 17.51 6.70 14.62
C HIS A 68 16.82 5.38 14.94
N THR A 69 15.54 5.30 14.69
CA THR A 69 14.75 4.09 14.90
C THR A 69 13.97 3.80 13.63
N PRO A 70 14.39 2.84 12.80
CA PRO A 70 13.65 2.49 11.60
C PRO A 70 12.22 2.10 11.96
N PHE A 71 11.28 2.97 11.63
CA PHE A 71 9.85 2.70 11.81
C PHE A 71 9.26 2.40 10.44
N GLY A 72 8.65 1.24 10.29
CA GLY A 72 8.24 0.77 8.98
C GLY A 72 6.93 0.02 8.96
N ASP A 73 6.07 0.27 9.94
CA ASP A 73 4.80 -0.41 10.15
C ASP A 73 3.66 0.27 9.38
N ILE A 74 2.66 -0.51 8.99
CA ILE A 74 1.42 -0.01 8.41
C ILE A 74 0.43 0.29 9.55
N TYR A 75 -0.16 1.48 9.48
CA TYR A 75 -1.21 1.95 10.37
C TYR A 75 -2.50 2.23 9.61
N TYR A 76 -3.61 2.06 10.29
CA TYR A 76 -4.95 2.44 9.89
C TYR A 76 -5.40 3.68 10.64
N SER A 77 -6.11 4.57 9.97
CA SER A 77 -6.68 5.79 10.54
C SER A 77 -8.05 6.07 9.95
N GLU A 78 -8.91 6.72 10.73
CA GLU A 78 -10.27 7.11 10.35
C GLU A 78 -10.41 8.63 10.29
N SER A 79 -11.32 9.10 9.42
CA SER A 79 -11.70 10.50 9.33
C SER A 79 -13.20 10.63 9.01
N PRO A 80 -13.93 11.56 9.66
CA PRO A 80 -15.29 11.87 9.28
C PRO A 80 -15.39 12.67 7.97
N ASP A 81 -14.34 13.45 7.62
CA ASP A 81 -14.39 14.54 6.62
C ASP A 81 -13.11 14.67 5.78
N LEU A 82 -12.10 13.82 5.95
CA LEU A 82 -10.76 13.87 5.34
C LEU A 82 -9.82 14.93 5.92
N GLU A 83 -10.26 15.77 6.82
CA GLU A 83 -9.45 16.79 7.49
C GLU A 83 -9.03 16.32 8.89
N PHE A 84 -9.96 15.79 9.68
CA PHE A 84 -9.69 15.29 11.02
C PHE A 84 -9.39 13.79 11.01
N TRP A 85 -8.13 13.41 11.15
CA TRP A 85 -7.68 12.02 11.20
C TRP A 85 -7.39 11.56 12.62
N GLY A 86 -7.91 10.39 12.98
CA GLY A 86 -7.75 9.81 14.30
C GLY A 86 -7.98 8.30 14.33
N HIS A 87 -8.21 7.76 15.53
CA HIS A 87 -8.36 6.32 15.76
C HIS A 87 -7.24 5.49 15.13
N HIS A 88 -5.99 5.99 15.28
CA HIS A 88 -4.82 5.31 14.74
C HIS A 88 -4.67 3.91 15.32
N ARG A 89 -4.62 2.90 14.46
CA ARG A 89 -4.49 1.50 14.85
C ARG A 89 -3.35 0.87 14.09
N HIS A 90 -2.54 0.10 14.80
CA HIS A 90 -1.52 -0.73 14.18
C HIS A 90 -2.20 -1.82 13.34
N VAL A 91 -1.66 -2.05 12.14
CA VAL A 91 -2.12 -3.10 11.21
C VAL A 91 -1.07 -4.20 11.10
N MET A 92 0.16 -3.83 10.72
CA MET A 92 1.17 -4.83 10.37
C MET A 92 2.58 -4.26 10.56
N SER A 93 3.45 -5.03 11.23
CA SER A 93 4.89 -4.75 11.36
C SER A 93 5.71 -5.49 10.30
N PRO A 94 6.96 -5.08 10.03
CA PRO A 94 7.92 -5.92 9.31
C PRO A 94 8.01 -7.32 9.92
N ALA A 95 8.23 -8.34 9.08
CA ALA A 95 8.42 -9.69 9.55
C ALA A 95 9.87 -9.92 10.00
N PRO A 96 10.13 -10.84 10.95
CA PRO A 96 11.49 -11.26 11.23
C PRO A 96 12.18 -11.79 9.96
N PHE A 97 13.49 -11.54 9.83
CA PHE A 97 14.27 -11.92 8.65
C PHE A 97 14.18 -13.43 8.36
N GLU A 98 14.21 -14.24 9.40
CA GLU A 98 14.15 -15.73 9.33
C GLU A 98 12.78 -16.23 8.86
N VAL A 99 11.74 -15.42 9.05
CA VAL A 99 10.37 -15.77 8.64
C VAL A 99 10.10 -15.31 7.20
N SER A 100 10.46 -14.06 6.89
CA SER A 100 10.23 -13.51 5.55
C SER A 100 11.16 -12.33 5.27
N ALA A 101 12.33 -12.62 4.74
CA ALA A 101 13.42 -11.66 4.57
C ALA A 101 13.03 -10.44 3.71
N TRP A 102 12.23 -10.63 2.64
CA TRP A 102 11.89 -9.53 1.71
C TRP A 102 11.11 -8.39 2.36
N GLN A 103 10.49 -8.62 3.50
CA GLN A 103 9.65 -7.66 4.21
C GLN A 103 10.16 -7.37 5.66
N CYS A 104 11.46 -7.53 5.90
CA CYS A 104 11.99 -7.50 7.27
C CYS A 104 12.41 -6.11 7.75
N LEU A 105 12.64 -5.14 6.85
CA LEU A 105 13.11 -3.82 7.25
C LEU A 105 11.96 -2.82 7.43
N LYS A 106 11.09 -2.73 6.44
CA LYS A 106 9.90 -1.88 6.43
C LYS A 106 8.89 -2.39 5.42
N ILE A 107 7.64 -2.08 5.64
CA ILE A 107 6.54 -2.42 4.75
C ILE A 107 5.67 -1.20 4.50
N GLY A 108 4.84 -1.20 3.48
CA GLY A 108 3.91 -0.10 3.22
C GLY A 108 2.84 -0.51 2.22
N ALA A 109 1.64 0.02 2.41
CA ALA A 109 0.53 -0.21 1.50
C ALA A 109 0.90 0.26 0.08
N GLY A 110 0.39 -0.45 -0.90
CA GLY A 110 0.56 -0.16 -2.32
C GLY A 110 -0.72 0.41 -2.94
N PRO A 111 -1.38 -0.32 -3.84
CA PRO A 111 -2.67 0.07 -4.42
C PRO A 111 -3.80 0.16 -3.39
N ILE A 112 -4.88 0.78 -3.81
CA ILE A 112 -6.17 0.76 -3.10
C ILE A 112 -6.56 -0.70 -2.83
N PRO A 113 -6.92 -1.06 -1.59
CA PRO A 113 -7.35 -2.41 -1.25
C PRO A 113 -8.58 -2.82 -2.06
N ILE A 114 -8.60 -4.05 -2.53
CA ILE A 114 -9.71 -4.62 -3.29
C ILE A 114 -10.67 -5.32 -2.34
N GLU A 115 -11.93 -4.91 -2.34
CA GLU A 115 -12.97 -5.56 -1.56
C GLU A 115 -13.31 -6.92 -2.18
N THR A 116 -13.31 -7.95 -1.34
CA THR A 116 -13.67 -9.32 -1.71
C THR A 116 -14.60 -9.91 -0.66
N SER A 117 -15.27 -11.02 -0.98
CA SER A 117 -16.11 -11.73 0.00
C SER A 117 -15.33 -12.27 1.21
N GLU A 118 -14.02 -12.37 1.11
CA GLU A 118 -13.16 -12.93 2.16
C GLU A 118 -12.45 -11.87 3.01
N GLY A 119 -12.45 -10.60 2.55
CA GLY A 119 -11.78 -9.48 3.21
C GLY A 119 -11.23 -8.48 2.19
N TRP A 120 -10.53 -7.48 2.69
CA TRP A 120 -9.78 -6.54 1.86
C TRP A 120 -8.48 -7.17 1.38
N LEU A 121 -8.36 -7.42 0.08
CA LEU A 121 -7.07 -7.84 -0.50
C LEU A 121 -6.17 -6.60 -0.63
N LEU A 122 -5.09 -6.59 0.14
CA LEU A 122 -4.07 -5.56 0.14
C LEU A 122 -2.82 -6.07 -0.59
N PHE A 123 -2.40 -5.39 -1.65
CA PHE A 123 -1.04 -5.48 -2.16
C PHE A 123 -0.17 -4.49 -1.38
N TYR A 124 0.97 -4.94 -0.89
CA TYR A 124 1.88 -4.10 -0.12
C TYR A 124 3.33 -4.40 -0.49
N HIS A 125 4.19 -3.39 -0.43
CA HIS A 125 5.63 -3.60 -0.61
C HIS A 125 6.30 -3.92 0.71
N GLY A 126 7.33 -4.73 0.63
CA GLY A 126 8.30 -4.97 1.68
C GLY A 126 9.70 -4.58 1.21
N VAL A 127 10.58 -4.32 2.16
CA VAL A 127 11.95 -3.89 1.90
C VAL A 127 12.92 -4.75 2.67
N LEU A 128 13.91 -5.24 1.94
CA LEU A 128 15.10 -5.91 2.46
C LEU A 128 16.30 -4.98 2.29
N ARG A 129 17.19 -4.94 3.26
CA ARG A 129 18.52 -4.33 3.13
C ARG A 129 19.53 -5.40 2.74
N SER A 130 20.10 -5.27 1.56
CA SER A 130 21.21 -6.09 1.07
C SER A 130 22.54 -5.34 1.15
N CYS A 131 23.65 -6.00 0.86
CA CYS A 131 24.97 -5.35 0.74
C CYS A 131 25.03 -4.32 -0.41
N ASN A 132 24.16 -4.45 -1.42
CA ASN A 132 24.09 -3.54 -2.58
C ASN A 132 22.96 -2.49 -2.44
N GLY A 133 22.41 -2.27 -1.24
CA GLY A 133 21.34 -1.31 -1.01
C GLY A 133 20.01 -1.98 -0.67
N TYR A 134 18.91 -1.29 -0.96
CA TYR A 134 17.58 -1.80 -0.68
C TYR A 134 17.04 -2.64 -1.83
N VAL A 135 16.28 -3.68 -1.50
CA VAL A 135 15.49 -4.46 -2.45
C VAL A 135 14.02 -4.33 -2.07
N TYR A 136 13.21 -3.84 -3.01
CA TYR A 136 11.77 -3.71 -2.85
C TYR A 136 11.06 -4.81 -3.62
N ALA A 137 10.25 -5.58 -2.93
CA ALA A 137 9.36 -6.58 -3.50
C ALA A 137 7.94 -6.34 -2.99
N PHE A 138 6.95 -6.96 -3.58
CA PHE A 138 5.60 -6.88 -3.05
C PHE A 138 4.91 -8.23 -2.93
N GLY A 139 4.03 -8.31 -1.97
CA GLY A 139 3.19 -9.45 -1.66
C GLY A 139 1.76 -9.01 -1.35
N SER A 140 1.01 -9.89 -0.72
CA SER A 140 -0.40 -9.69 -0.43
C SER A 140 -0.76 -10.03 1.01
N ALA A 141 -1.78 -9.35 1.51
CA ALA A 141 -2.42 -9.63 2.79
C ALA A 141 -3.94 -9.54 2.64
N LEU A 142 -4.65 -10.25 3.47
CA LEU A 142 -6.10 -10.20 3.56
C LEU A 142 -6.49 -9.60 4.92
N LEU A 143 -7.19 -8.46 4.88
CA LEU A 143 -7.62 -7.74 6.06
C LEU A 143 -9.11 -8.00 6.32
N ASP A 144 -9.55 -7.82 7.54
CA ASP A 144 -10.97 -7.92 7.88
C ASP A 144 -11.77 -6.77 7.22
N LEU A 145 -13.02 -7.04 6.84
CA LEU A 145 -13.86 -6.07 6.11
C LEU A 145 -14.32 -4.91 6.97
N ASP A 146 -14.69 -5.19 8.23
CA ASP A 146 -15.26 -4.20 9.15
C ASP A 146 -14.21 -3.61 10.08
N GLU A 147 -13.14 -4.37 10.33
CA GLU A 147 -12.01 -3.99 11.17
C GLU A 147 -10.67 -4.16 10.42
N PRO A 148 -10.38 -3.33 9.38
CA PRO A 148 -9.23 -3.53 8.49
C PRO A 148 -7.85 -3.45 9.15
N TRP A 149 -7.80 -3.08 10.40
CA TRP A 149 -6.58 -3.20 11.22
C TRP A 149 -6.31 -4.63 11.69
N LYS A 150 -7.24 -5.56 11.49
CA LYS A 150 -7.06 -6.99 11.76
C LYS A 150 -6.61 -7.70 10.48
N VAL A 151 -5.38 -8.18 10.48
CA VAL A 151 -4.83 -8.97 9.37
C VAL A 151 -5.25 -10.42 9.56
N LYS A 152 -5.98 -10.96 8.59
CA LYS A 152 -6.44 -12.36 8.60
C LYS A 152 -5.38 -13.32 8.07
N PHE A 153 -4.70 -12.91 6.99
CA PHE A 153 -3.64 -13.68 6.35
C PHE A 153 -2.61 -12.74 5.73
N ARG A 154 -1.35 -13.17 5.70
CA ARG A 154 -0.23 -12.41 5.14
C ARG A 154 0.75 -13.34 4.45
N SER A 155 1.02 -13.13 3.15
CA SER A 155 1.93 -13.99 2.40
C SER A 155 3.36 -13.95 2.97
N GLY A 156 3.96 -15.11 3.18
CA GLY A 156 5.37 -15.25 3.52
C GLY A 156 6.25 -14.96 2.31
N PRO A 157 6.06 -15.64 1.17
CA PRO A 157 6.73 -15.30 -0.08
C PRO A 157 6.17 -14.00 -0.69
N TYR A 158 7.00 -13.33 -1.50
CA TYR A 158 6.55 -12.23 -2.35
C TYR A 158 5.77 -12.75 -3.56
N LEU A 159 4.97 -11.88 -4.17
CA LEU A 159 4.35 -12.12 -5.48
C LEU A 159 5.32 -11.73 -6.61
N ILE A 160 5.94 -10.55 -6.51
CA ILE A 160 6.91 -10.03 -7.48
C ILE A 160 8.10 -9.41 -6.74
N SER A 161 9.29 -9.72 -7.22
CA SER A 161 10.56 -9.12 -6.79
C SER A 161 11.40 -8.78 -8.01
N PRO A 162 12.36 -7.84 -7.92
CA PRO A 162 13.20 -7.45 -9.05
C PRO A 162 13.95 -8.63 -9.67
N ARG A 163 13.79 -8.85 -10.98
CA ARG A 163 14.44 -9.88 -11.77
C ARG A 163 14.84 -9.37 -13.14
N GLU A 164 13.98 -8.56 -13.75
CA GLU A 164 14.20 -8.04 -15.08
C GLU A 164 15.17 -6.85 -15.04
N PRO A 165 15.93 -6.60 -16.12
CA PRO A 165 16.86 -5.47 -16.16
C PRO A 165 16.24 -4.13 -15.79
N TYR A 166 15.01 -3.87 -16.24
CA TYR A 166 14.30 -2.62 -15.96
C TYR A 166 13.77 -2.51 -14.51
N GLU A 167 13.76 -3.61 -13.75
CA GLU A 167 13.47 -3.64 -12.32
C GLU A 167 14.73 -3.50 -11.46
N CYS A 168 15.88 -3.92 -12.02
CA CYS A 168 17.16 -3.96 -11.31
C CYS A 168 18.03 -2.73 -11.56
N MET A 169 17.81 -1.98 -12.65
CA MET A 169 18.63 -0.85 -13.07
C MET A 169 17.78 0.37 -13.37
N GLY A 170 18.05 1.50 -12.70
CA GLY A 170 17.34 2.76 -12.84
C GLY A 170 17.75 3.75 -11.76
N ASP A 171 16.94 4.76 -11.53
CA ASP A 171 17.21 5.81 -10.53
C ASP A 171 17.34 5.24 -9.11
N VAL A 172 16.53 4.26 -8.78
CA VAL A 172 16.67 3.46 -7.55
C VAL A 172 16.65 1.98 -7.95
N PRO A 173 17.82 1.31 -8.00
CA PRO A 173 17.90 -0.06 -8.44
C PRO A 173 17.17 -1.05 -7.50
N ASN A 174 16.77 -2.20 -8.07
CA ASN A 174 16.12 -3.30 -7.33
C ASN A 174 14.78 -2.91 -6.69
N VAL A 175 13.90 -2.28 -7.45
CA VAL A 175 12.58 -1.86 -6.99
C VAL A 175 11.46 -2.47 -7.84
N CYS A 176 10.55 -3.19 -7.17
CA CYS A 176 9.19 -3.49 -7.64
C CYS A 176 8.21 -2.89 -6.63
N PHE A 177 7.61 -1.73 -6.97
CA PHE A 177 6.76 -0.97 -6.06
C PHE A 177 5.31 -0.93 -6.58
N PRO A 178 4.34 -1.63 -5.94
CA PRO A 178 2.98 -1.69 -6.44
C PRO A 178 2.27 -0.34 -6.24
N CYS A 179 1.74 0.22 -7.34
CA CYS A 179 1.17 1.58 -7.37
C CYS A 179 -0.34 1.60 -7.59
N ALA A 180 -0.85 0.76 -8.50
CA ALA A 180 -2.27 0.69 -8.80
C ALA A 180 -2.68 -0.76 -9.09
N ALA A 181 -3.95 -1.08 -8.79
CA ALA A 181 -4.54 -2.36 -9.16
C ALA A 181 -5.94 -2.12 -9.74
N LEU A 182 -6.15 -2.60 -10.96
CA LEU A 182 -7.44 -2.56 -11.62
C LEU A 182 -8.04 -3.97 -11.61
N HIS A 183 -9.19 -4.08 -10.99
CA HIS A 183 -9.89 -5.34 -10.80
C HIS A 183 -11.14 -5.39 -11.68
N ASP A 184 -11.32 -6.51 -12.37
CA ASP A 184 -12.54 -6.85 -13.11
C ASP A 184 -13.37 -7.86 -12.29
N PRO A 185 -14.45 -7.43 -11.64
CA PRO A 185 -15.28 -8.31 -10.82
C PRO A 185 -15.93 -9.47 -11.61
N ALA A 186 -16.18 -9.27 -12.92
CA ALA A 186 -16.86 -10.28 -13.74
C ALA A 186 -15.96 -11.50 -14.02
N THR A 187 -14.66 -11.27 -14.17
CA THR A 187 -13.71 -12.34 -14.51
C THR A 187 -12.79 -12.70 -13.34
N GLY A 188 -12.74 -11.88 -12.29
CA GLY A 188 -11.79 -12.00 -11.19
C GLY A 188 -10.35 -11.62 -11.58
N ARG A 189 -10.13 -11.08 -12.78
CA ARG A 189 -8.80 -10.64 -13.21
C ARG A 189 -8.39 -9.37 -12.50
N VAL A 190 -7.09 -9.25 -12.25
CA VAL A 190 -6.47 -8.04 -11.73
C VAL A 190 -5.24 -7.68 -12.56
N ALA A 191 -5.11 -6.39 -12.87
CA ALA A 191 -3.92 -5.79 -13.46
C ALA A 191 -3.23 -4.95 -12.38
N VAL A 192 -2.00 -5.28 -12.03
CA VAL A 192 -1.19 -4.54 -11.05
C VAL A 192 -0.12 -3.75 -11.78
N TYR A 193 -0.22 -2.42 -11.69
CA TYR A 193 0.81 -1.49 -12.16
C TYR A 193 1.82 -1.28 -11.04
N TYR A 194 3.10 -1.42 -11.34
CA TYR A 194 4.16 -1.24 -10.36
C TYR A 194 5.34 -0.44 -10.91
N GLY A 195 5.96 0.36 -10.07
CA GLY A 195 7.19 1.08 -10.39
C GLY A 195 8.37 0.12 -10.44
N CYS A 196 9.17 0.23 -11.48
CA CYS A 196 10.35 -0.57 -11.71
C CYS A 196 11.58 0.33 -11.63
N ALA A 197 12.48 0.08 -10.67
CA ALA A 197 13.70 0.82 -10.41
C ALA A 197 13.53 2.36 -10.41
N ASP A 198 12.35 2.86 -9.95
CA ASP A 198 11.93 4.27 -9.96
C ASP A 198 12.05 4.96 -11.33
N THR A 199 12.05 4.22 -12.43
CA THR A 199 12.32 4.74 -13.78
C THR A 199 11.18 4.47 -14.76
N VAL A 200 10.60 3.26 -14.74
CA VAL A 200 9.51 2.87 -15.64
C VAL A 200 8.38 2.20 -14.88
N THR A 201 7.25 2.04 -15.56
CA THR A 201 6.08 1.33 -15.00
C THR A 201 5.97 -0.05 -15.63
N GLY A 202 5.95 -1.08 -14.79
CA GLY A 202 5.65 -2.45 -15.15
C GLY A 202 4.16 -2.76 -14.98
N LEU A 203 3.70 -3.82 -15.63
CA LEU A 203 2.33 -4.32 -15.56
C LEU A 203 2.34 -5.84 -15.43
N ALA A 204 1.65 -6.32 -14.38
CA ALA A 204 1.45 -7.73 -14.14
C ALA A 204 -0.05 -8.06 -14.09
N PHE A 205 -0.39 -9.27 -14.51
CA PHE A 205 -1.75 -9.79 -14.46
C PHE A 205 -1.85 -10.99 -13.53
N GLY A 206 -3.01 -11.14 -12.89
CA GLY A 206 -3.32 -12.27 -12.04
C GLY A 206 -4.83 -12.46 -11.89
N TYR A 207 -5.21 -13.42 -11.04
CA TYR A 207 -6.59 -13.68 -10.65
C TYR A 207 -6.75 -13.53 -9.15
N ILE A 208 -7.74 -12.77 -8.73
CA ILE A 208 -8.02 -12.48 -7.31
C ILE A 208 -8.18 -13.76 -6.48
N PRO A 209 -8.97 -14.77 -6.91
CA PRO A 209 -9.12 -16.00 -6.14
C PRO A 209 -7.79 -16.75 -5.93
N GLU A 210 -6.94 -16.80 -6.95
CA GLU A 210 -5.64 -17.48 -6.87
C GLU A 210 -4.68 -16.75 -5.91
N ILE A 211 -4.69 -15.41 -5.97
CA ILE A 211 -3.87 -14.57 -5.06
C ILE A 211 -4.35 -14.73 -3.61
N ILE A 212 -5.65 -14.77 -3.37
CA ILE A 212 -6.22 -15.01 -2.04
C ILE A 212 -5.81 -16.39 -1.53
N GLU A 213 -5.97 -17.44 -2.34
CA GLU A 213 -5.59 -18.81 -1.97
C GLU A 213 -4.08 -18.90 -1.67
N PHE A 214 -3.25 -18.30 -2.53
CA PHE A 214 -1.81 -18.20 -2.29
C PHE A 214 -1.52 -17.51 -0.95
N THR A 215 -2.16 -16.37 -0.68
CA THR A 215 -1.98 -15.60 0.56
C THR A 215 -2.33 -16.44 1.79
N LYS A 216 -3.45 -17.16 1.74
CA LYS A 216 -3.91 -18.04 2.83
C LYS A 216 -2.97 -19.22 3.06
N ARG A 217 -2.61 -19.91 1.98
CA ARG A 217 -1.76 -21.10 2.03
C ARG A 217 -0.34 -20.82 2.51
N THR A 218 0.19 -19.64 2.20
CA THR A 218 1.56 -19.23 2.53
C THR A 218 1.63 -18.25 3.69
N SER A 219 0.53 -18.09 4.43
CA SER A 219 0.45 -17.14 5.52
C SER A 219 1.48 -17.39 6.61
N ILE A 220 2.03 -16.31 7.14
CA ILE A 220 2.99 -16.30 8.25
C ILE A 220 2.37 -15.86 9.58
N ILE A 221 1.06 -15.71 9.59
CA ILE A 221 0.26 -15.41 10.79
C ILE A 221 -0.89 -16.38 10.92
#